data_fa11b700fe328894567466d181b43b7a
#
_entry.id   fa11b700fe328894567466d181b43b7a
#
_cell.length_a   1.000
_cell.length_b   1.000
_cell.length_c   1.000
_cell.angle_alpha   90.00
_cell.angle_beta   90.00
_cell.angle_gamma   90.00
#
_symmetry.space_group_name_H-M   'P 1'
#
loop_
_entity.id
_entity.type
_entity.pdbx_description
1 polymer ?
#
loop_
_entity_poly.entity_id
_entity_poly.type
_entity_poly.pdbx_seq_one_letter_code
_entity_poly.pdbx_strand_id
1 'polypeptide(L)'
;MDCMKTGQLISALRKEKGYTQKNIADALGIQSKTVSKWECGLGAPDTSLLAELSVILGVDTQRLLEGEIRNNRTDSGNMLRTKFYICPVCGNILFSTGNAGVFCCGRKLEPMKAEKNEDMVKITAQPADTDYFITFEHPMEKDNYMMFAACVKGDTVLMNRFYPQQDGRFSIPARMMGRLYMYSTSLGFIDRGMIKNII
;
A
#
# COMPACT_ATOMS: atom_id res chain seq x y z
N MET A 1 4.41 -22.33 15.75
CA MET A 1 5.53 -22.20 14.79
C MET A 1 6.00 -23.58 14.39
N ASP A 2 6.09 -23.88 13.12
CA ASP A 2 6.63 -25.14 12.58
C ASP A 2 8.14 -24.94 12.31
N CYS A 3 8.99 -25.56 13.14
CA CYS A 3 10.44 -25.38 13.07
C CYS A 3 11.03 -25.76 11.68
N MET A 4 10.47 -26.79 11.03
CA MET A 4 10.94 -27.20 9.70
C MET A 4 10.62 -26.17 8.63
N LYS A 5 9.38 -25.70 8.57
CA LYS A 5 8.95 -24.67 7.60
C LYS A 5 9.68 -23.34 7.83
N THR A 6 9.73 -22.91 9.08
CA THR A 6 10.46 -21.68 9.46
C THR A 6 11.94 -21.77 9.10
N GLY A 7 12.58 -22.89 9.38
CA GLY A 7 14.00 -23.12 9.07
C GLY A 7 14.27 -23.12 7.56
N GLN A 8 13.42 -23.77 6.78
CA GLN A 8 13.50 -23.78 5.32
C GLN A 8 13.33 -22.37 4.74
N LEU A 9 12.38 -21.59 5.29
CA LEU A 9 12.16 -20.20 4.88
C LEU A 9 13.39 -19.32 5.20
N ILE A 10 13.95 -19.42 6.41
CA ILE A 10 15.18 -18.70 6.81
C ILE A 10 16.31 -19.02 5.83
N SER A 11 16.53 -20.31 5.52
CA SER A 11 17.57 -20.75 4.59
C SER A 11 17.36 -20.20 3.19
N ALA A 12 16.13 -20.21 2.68
CA ALA A 12 15.78 -19.69 1.36
C ALA A 12 16.05 -18.19 1.26
N LEU A 13 15.53 -17.40 2.19
CA LEU A 13 15.69 -15.94 2.23
C LEU A 13 17.14 -15.51 2.41
N ARG A 14 17.88 -16.22 3.28
CA ARG A 14 19.31 -15.98 3.47
C ARG A 14 20.09 -16.16 2.17
N LYS A 15 19.83 -17.28 1.45
CA LYS A 15 20.48 -17.58 0.17
C LYS A 15 20.10 -16.55 -0.91
N GLU A 16 18.85 -16.16 -0.99
CA GLU A 16 18.37 -15.12 -1.89
C GLU A 16 19.13 -13.80 -1.71
N LYS A 17 19.45 -13.44 -0.47
CA LYS A 17 20.25 -12.25 -0.13
C LYS A 17 21.77 -12.47 -0.23
N GLY A 18 22.24 -13.66 -0.59
CA GLY A 18 23.66 -13.98 -0.67
C GLY A 18 24.38 -14.05 0.69
N TYR A 19 23.64 -14.16 1.79
CA TYR A 19 24.23 -14.22 3.13
C TYR A 19 24.69 -15.65 3.47
N THR A 20 25.79 -15.74 4.25
CA THR A 20 26.20 -16.98 4.92
C THR A 20 25.48 -17.14 6.26
N GLN A 21 25.44 -18.34 6.81
CA GLN A 21 24.95 -18.55 8.19
C GLN A 21 25.72 -17.71 9.21
N LYS A 22 27.00 -17.48 8.95
CA LYS A 22 27.86 -16.65 9.78
C LYS A 22 27.42 -15.18 9.73
N ASN A 23 27.07 -14.64 8.57
CA ASN A 23 26.60 -13.25 8.46
C ASN A 23 25.35 -13.01 9.30
N ILE A 24 24.39 -13.94 9.26
CA ILE A 24 23.17 -13.85 10.08
C ILE A 24 23.53 -13.96 11.57
N ALA A 25 24.41 -14.89 11.91
CA ALA A 25 24.81 -15.12 13.30
C ALA A 25 25.53 -13.91 13.89
N ASP A 26 26.48 -13.34 13.15
CA ASP A 26 27.26 -12.15 13.58
C ASP A 26 26.30 -10.93 13.76
N ALA A 27 25.34 -10.75 12.86
CA ALA A 27 24.34 -9.67 12.95
C ALA A 27 23.44 -9.82 14.19
N LEU A 28 23.07 -11.05 14.56
CA LEU A 28 22.20 -11.34 15.72
C LEU A 28 22.98 -11.53 17.03
N GLY A 29 24.33 -11.44 17.03
CA GLY A 29 25.16 -11.70 18.22
C GLY A 29 25.08 -13.14 18.73
N ILE A 30 24.87 -14.14 17.84
CA ILE A 30 24.75 -15.54 18.18
C ILE A 30 25.79 -16.41 17.44
N GLN A 31 25.82 -17.70 17.72
CA GLN A 31 26.71 -18.62 17.02
C GLN A 31 26.11 -19.10 15.69
N SER A 32 26.93 -19.23 14.64
CA SER A 32 26.49 -19.77 13.33
C SER A 32 25.89 -21.17 13.42
N LYS A 33 26.32 -21.98 14.40
CA LYS A 33 25.72 -23.28 14.69
C LYS A 33 24.26 -23.18 15.11
N THR A 34 23.85 -22.08 15.73
CA THR A 34 22.44 -21.84 16.10
C THR A 34 21.59 -21.59 14.85
N VAL A 35 22.09 -20.77 13.92
CA VAL A 35 21.41 -20.54 12.64
C VAL A 35 21.30 -21.85 11.84
N SER A 36 22.39 -22.64 11.82
CA SER A 36 22.38 -23.97 11.19
C SER A 36 21.31 -24.91 11.78
N LYS A 37 21.14 -24.92 13.11
CA LYS A 37 20.08 -25.71 13.75
C LYS A 37 18.69 -25.25 13.33
N TRP A 38 18.45 -23.95 13.23
CA TRP A 38 17.17 -23.42 12.75
C TRP A 38 16.90 -23.88 11.33
N GLU A 39 17.86 -23.74 10.43
CA GLU A 39 17.70 -24.12 9.01
C GLU A 39 17.48 -25.63 8.83
N CYS A 40 17.97 -26.44 9.73
CA CYS A 40 17.72 -27.88 9.78
C CYS A 40 16.43 -28.29 10.50
N GLY A 41 15.66 -27.32 11.01
CA GLY A 41 14.43 -27.59 11.76
C GLY A 41 14.65 -28.18 13.17
N LEU A 42 15.90 -28.15 13.67
CA LEU A 42 16.27 -28.67 15.00
C LEU A 42 16.06 -27.66 16.13
N GLY A 43 15.33 -26.60 15.85
CA GLY A 43 14.95 -25.55 16.77
C GLY A 43 14.37 -24.35 15.99
N ALA A 44 13.94 -23.35 16.73
CA ALA A 44 13.39 -22.11 16.17
C ALA A 44 14.10 -20.91 16.78
N PRO A 45 14.10 -19.74 16.08
CA PRO A 45 14.54 -18.49 16.66
C PRO A 45 13.74 -18.14 17.91
N ASP A 46 14.42 -17.62 18.93
CA ASP A 46 13.75 -17.03 20.08
C ASP A 46 12.91 -15.82 19.66
N THR A 47 11.80 -15.58 20.37
CA THR A 47 10.91 -14.45 20.07
C THR A 47 11.61 -13.10 20.13
N SER A 48 12.62 -12.96 20.98
CA SER A 48 13.45 -11.75 21.10
C SER A 48 14.28 -11.45 19.84
N LEU A 49 14.65 -12.48 19.07
CA LEU A 49 15.47 -12.37 17.86
C LEU A 49 14.63 -12.23 16.59
N LEU A 50 13.32 -12.51 16.65
CA LEU A 50 12.45 -12.53 15.47
C LEU A 50 12.35 -11.16 14.78
N ALA A 51 12.28 -10.08 15.54
CA ALA A 51 12.18 -8.73 14.99
C ALA A 51 13.43 -8.36 14.20
N GLU A 52 14.61 -8.60 14.76
CA GLU A 52 15.88 -8.31 14.10
C GLU A 52 16.13 -9.23 12.91
N LEU A 53 15.84 -10.52 13.05
CA LEU A 53 15.92 -11.49 11.96
C LEU A 53 15.00 -11.11 10.79
N SER A 54 13.78 -10.61 11.08
CA SER A 54 12.84 -10.15 10.06
C SER A 54 13.39 -8.97 9.26
N VAL A 55 14.06 -8.03 9.91
CA VAL A 55 14.74 -6.90 9.26
C VAL A 55 15.88 -7.38 8.38
N ILE A 56 16.76 -8.26 8.91
CA ILE A 56 17.90 -8.80 8.18
C ILE A 56 17.45 -9.55 6.93
N LEU A 57 16.43 -10.40 7.06
CA LEU A 57 15.89 -11.20 5.95
C LEU A 57 14.94 -10.41 5.04
N GLY A 58 14.47 -9.22 5.48
CA GLY A 58 13.54 -8.38 4.72
C GLY A 58 12.16 -9.01 4.58
N VAL A 59 11.68 -9.72 5.60
CA VAL A 59 10.39 -10.40 5.61
C VAL A 59 9.61 -9.99 6.86
N ASP A 60 8.30 -10.02 6.78
CA ASP A 60 7.44 -9.78 7.94
C ASP A 60 7.60 -10.87 9.00
N THR A 61 7.67 -10.49 10.29
CA THR A 61 7.84 -11.41 11.43
C THR A 61 6.75 -12.50 11.45
N GLN A 62 5.52 -12.16 11.06
CA GLN A 62 4.44 -13.13 11.00
C GLN A 62 4.72 -14.22 9.96
N ARG A 63 5.33 -13.86 8.83
CA ARG A 63 5.73 -14.82 7.78
C ARG A 63 6.83 -15.76 8.25
N LEU A 64 7.79 -15.25 9.03
CA LEU A 64 8.78 -16.10 9.68
C LEU A 64 8.12 -17.14 10.61
N LEU A 65 7.12 -16.71 11.39
CA LEU A 65 6.38 -17.58 12.28
C LEU A 65 5.53 -18.64 11.56
N GLU A 66 4.90 -18.25 10.43
CA GLU A 66 4.12 -19.13 9.57
C GLU A 66 5.02 -20.09 8.76
N GLY A 67 6.28 -19.72 8.54
CA GLY A 67 7.25 -20.50 7.77
C GLY A 67 6.98 -20.52 6.26
N GLU A 68 6.21 -19.54 5.75
CA GLU A 68 5.87 -19.47 4.32
C GLU A 68 5.72 -18.03 3.83
N ILE A 69 6.04 -17.82 2.55
CA ILE A 69 5.72 -16.58 1.83
C ILE A 69 4.53 -16.87 0.92
N ARG A 70 3.50 -16.05 1.03
CA ARG A 70 2.36 -16.10 0.11
C ARG A 70 2.64 -15.20 -1.07
N ASN A 71 2.80 -15.78 -2.23
CA ASN A 71 2.95 -15.02 -3.46
C ASN A 71 1.60 -14.43 -3.90
N ASN A 72 1.60 -13.18 -4.30
CA ASN A 72 0.47 -12.60 -5.00
C ASN A 72 0.36 -13.22 -6.40
N ARG A 73 -0.86 -13.24 -6.94
CA ARG A 73 -1.04 -13.56 -8.36
C ARG A 73 -0.32 -12.51 -9.19
N THR A 74 0.31 -12.93 -10.28
CA THR A 74 0.93 -12.03 -11.26
C THR A 74 -0.06 -10.96 -11.69
N ASP A 75 0.37 -9.72 -11.75
CA ASP A 75 -0.45 -8.63 -12.22
C ASP A 75 -0.75 -8.80 -13.72
N SER A 76 -2.02 -8.73 -14.07
CA SER A 76 -2.52 -8.84 -15.44
C SER A 76 -2.98 -7.49 -16.02
N GLY A 77 -2.53 -6.36 -15.43
CA GLY A 77 -2.86 -5.01 -15.91
C GLY A 77 -4.33 -4.59 -15.68
N ASN A 78 -4.98 -5.13 -14.66
CA ASN A 78 -6.37 -4.75 -14.33
C ASN A 78 -6.39 -3.56 -13.37
N MET A 79 -6.74 -2.36 -13.87
CA MET A 79 -6.85 -1.12 -13.07
C MET A 79 -7.88 -1.18 -11.93
N LEU A 80 -8.85 -2.10 -11.98
CA LEU A 80 -9.81 -2.33 -10.89
C LEU A 80 -9.15 -2.97 -9.65
N ARG A 81 -7.90 -3.43 -9.78
CA ARG A 81 -7.13 -3.99 -8.67
C ARG A 81 -6.36 -2.94 -7.87
N THR A 82 -6.29 -1.71 -8.37
CA THR A 82 -5.65 -0.60 -7.62
C THR A 82 -6.38 -0.37 -6.31
N LYS A 83 -5.62 -0.39 -5.23
CA LYS A 83 -6.09 -0.21 -3.87
C LYS A 83 -5.46 1.00 -3.26
N PHE A 84 -6.26 1.76 -2.52
CA PHE A 84 -5.82 2.94 -1.80
C PHE A 84 -5.89 2.68 -0.30
N TYR A 85 -4.95 3.27 0.44
CA TYR A 85 -4.82 3.16 1.89
C TYR A 85 -4.56 4.54 2.46
N ILE A 86 -5.14 4.83 3.61
CA ILE A 86 -4.84 6.03 4.40
C ILE A 86 -4.45 5.61 5.81
N CYS A 87 -3.34 6.14 6.30
CA CYS A 87 -2.96 5.96 7.69
C CYS A 87 -3.81 6.86 8.59
N PRO A 88 -4.58 6.32 9.55
CA PRO A 88 -5.43 7.12 10.43
C PRO A 88 -4.63 7.96 11.45
N VAL A 89 -3.32 7.71 11.58
CA VAL A 89 -2.45 8.43 12.53
C VAL A 89 -1.77 9.63 11.88
N CYS A 90 -1.15 9.44 10.70
CA CYS A 90 -0.34 10.48 10.04
C CYS A 90 -0.93 10.99 8.72
N GLY A 91 -2.08 10.47 8.26
CA GLY A 91 -2.70 10.87 7.01
C GLY A 91 -1.89 10.51 5.76
N ASN A 92 -0.91 9.57 5.90
CA ASN A 92 -0.14 9.10 4.75
C ASN A 92 -1.04 8.34 3.78
N ILE A 93 -0.95 8.67 2.49
CA ILE A 93 -1.74 8.06 1.41
C ILE A 93 -0.82 7.12 0.65
N LEU A 94 -1.24 5.86 0.50
CA LEU A 94 -0.52 4.85 -0.24
C LEU A 94 -1.47 4.19 -1.24
N PHE A 95 -0.93 3.66 -2.33
CA PHE A 95 -1.69 2.82 -3.25
C PHE A 95 -0.87 1.61 -3.69
N SER A 96 -1.56 0.56 -4.11
CA SER A 96 -0.93 -0.64 -4.66
C SER A 96 -1.72 -1.14 -5.87
N THR A 97 -1.04 -1.75 -6.84
CA THR A 97 -1.65 -2.35 -8.04
C THR A 97 -2.20 -3.75 -7.78
N GLY A 98 -2.00 -4.29 -6.57
CA GLY A 98 -2.43 -5.63 -6.20
C GLY A 98 -2.62 -5.78 -4.69
N ASN A 99 -2.68 -7.02 -4.22
CA ASN A 99 -2.74 -7.31 -2.79
C ASN A 99 -1.37 -7.09 -2.15
N ALA A 100 -1.29 -6.17 -1.20
CA ALA A 100 -0.08 -5.90 -0.44
C ALA A 100 -0.39 -5.84 1.05
N GLY A 101 0.55 -6.28 1.87
CA GLY A 101 0.56 -5.99 3.31
C GLY A 101 1.13 -4.60 3.51
N VAL A 102 0.28 -3.61 3.77
CA VAL A 102 0.69 -2.22 3.94
C VAL A 102 0.68 -1.87 5.42
N PHE A 103 1.78 -1.29 5.90
CA PHE A 103 1.94 -0.87 7.29
C PHE A 103 2.33 0.61 7.34
N CYS A 104 1.77 1.35 8.28
CA CYS A 104 2.15 2.72 8.57
C CYS A 104 1.92 3.03 10.05
N CYS A 105 2.82 3.78 10.68
CA CYS A 105 2.77 4.12 12.11
C CYS A 105 2.53 2.89 13.03
N GLY A 106 3.19 1.75 12.71
CA GLY A 106 3.08 0.51 13.48
C GLY A 106 1.75 -0.24 13.34
N ARG A 107 0.87 0.18 12.42
CA ARG A 107 -0.44 -0.45 12.19
C ARG A 107 -0.52 -1.01 10.78
N LYS A 108 -1.15 -2.18 10.64
CA LYS A 108 -1.54 -2.71 9.35
C LYS A 108 -2.70 -1.89 8.80
N LEU A 109 -2.58 -1.47 7.56
CA LEU A 109 -3.64 -0.73 6.87
C LEU A 109 -4.46 -1.68 6.01
N GLU A 110 -5.78 -1.55 6.12
CA GLU A 110 -6.69 -2.24 5.22
C GLU A 110 -7.00 -1.35 4.00
N PRO A 111 -7.19 -1.95 2.81
CA PRO A 111 -7.54 -1.18 1.63
C PRO A 111 -8.91 -0.54 1.80
N MET A 112 -9.02 0.72 1.41
CA MET A 112 -10.28 1.43 1.44
C MET A 112 -11.28 0.83 0.44
N LYS A 113 -12.54 0.77 0.85
CA LYS A 113 -13.66 0.39 -0.02
C LYS A 113 -14.30 1.65 -0.57
N ALA A 114 -14.31 1.79 -1.88
CA ALA A 114 -14.93 2.93 -2.53
C ALA A 114 -16.46 2.76 -2.57
N GLU A 115 -17.18 3.78 -2.14
CA GLU A 115 -18.62 3.89 -2.33
C GLU A 115 -18.91 4.50 -3.70
N LYS A 116 -19.73 3.81 -4.50
CA LYS A 116 -20.22 4.34 -5.78
C LYS A 116 -21.35 5.30 -5.48
N ASN A 117 -21.09 6.57 -5.52
CA ASN A 117 -22.12 7.58 -5.38
C ASN A 117 -21.75 8.80 -6.24
N GLU A 118 -22.48 8.96 -7.33
CA GLU A 118 -22.25 10.03 -8.32
C GLU A 118 -22.72 11.40 -7.79
N ASP A 119 -23.60 11.43 -6.79
CA ASP A 119 -24.23 12.65 -6.29
C ASP A 119 -23.59 13.23 -5.02
N MET A 120 -22.68 12.47 -4.36
CA MET A 120 -22.06 12.89 -3.08
C MET A 120 -21.24 14.18 -3.17
N VAL A 121 -20.62 14.43 -4.32
CA VAL A 121 -19.80 15.62 -4.56
C VAL A 121 -20.11 16.13 -5.94
N LYS A 122 -20.59 17.34 -6.06
CA LYS A 122 -20.80 17.97 -7.35
C LYS A 122 -19.47 18.29 -8.00
N ILE A 123 -19.25 17.79 -9.21
CA ILE A 123 -18.03 17.96 -9.97
C ILE A 123 -18.37 18.55 -11.31
N THR A 124 -17.57 19.51 -11.75
CA THR A 124 -17.63 20.07 -13.11
C THR A 124 -16.28 19.92 -13.77
N ALA A 125 -16.27 19.64 -15.07
CA ALA A 125 -15.07 19.51 -15.87
C ALA A 125 -15.14 20.47 -17.06
N GLN A 126 -14.13 21.29 -17.24
CA GLN A 126 -14.03 22.25 -18.33
C GLN A 126 -12.76 21.96 -19.16
N PRO A 127 -12.84 21.92 -20.50
CA PRO A 127 -11.67 21.75 -21.34
C PRO A 127 -10.76 23.01 -21.25
N ALA A 128 -9.46 22.79 -21.16
CA ALA A 128 -8.43 23.83 -21.12
C ALA A 128 -7.19 23.31 -21.89
N ASP A 129 -7.07 23.68 -23.15
CA ASP A 129 -6.03 23.22 -24.08
C ASP A 129 -5.90 21.67 -24.12
N THR A 130 -4.80 21.18 -23.56
CA THR A 130 -4.49 19.74 -23.50
C THR A 130 -5.02 19.04 -22.23
N ASP A 131 -5.64 19.80 -21.34
CA ASP A 131 -6.05 19.36 -20.01
C ASP A 131 -7.55 19.55 -19.81
N TYR A 132 -8.09 18.94 -18.78
CA TYR A 132 -9.40 19.25 -18.21
C TYR A 132 -9.23 19.87 -16.84
N PHE A 133 -9.89 21.01 -16.64
CA PHE A 133 -9.97 21.67 -15.35
C PHE A 133 -11.17 21.09 -14.58
N ILE A 134 -10.86 20.41 -13.51
CA ILE A 134 -11.87 19.79 -12.65
C ILE A 134 -12.10 20.66 -11.43
N THR A 135 -13.36 21.00 -11.18
CA THR A 135 -13.77 21.73 -9.97
C THR A 135 -14.77 20.87 -9.21
N PHE A 136 -14.65 20.82 -7.89
CA PHE A 136 -15.58 20.12 -7.02
C PHE A 136 -16.06 21.01 -5.88
N GLU A 137 -17.32 20.81 -5.46
CA GLU A 137 -17.93 21.54 -4.35
C GLU A 137 -17.72 20.73 -3.06
N HIS A 138 -16.97 21.29 -2.10
CA HIS A 138 -16.74 20.72 -0.79
C HIS A 138 -16.42 21.83 0.21
N PRO A 139 -16.82 21.74 1.49
CA PRO A 139 -16.56 22.80 2.48
C PRO A 139 -15.10 23.16 2.66
N MET A 140 -14.19 22.22 2.50
CA MET A 140 -12.74 22.40 2.63
C MET A 140 -12.32 23.03 3.99
N GLU A 141 -13.07 22.72 5.06
CA GLU A 141 -12.81 23.17 6.41
C GLU A 141 -11.70 22.32 7.06
N LYS A 142 -11.18 22.78 8.22
CA LYS A 142 -10.06 22.14 8.91
C LYS A 142 -10.27 20.64 9.17
N ASP A 143 -11.47 20.25 9.59
CA ASP A 143 -11.81 18.86 9.94
C ASP A 143 -12.71 18.19 8.90
N ASN A 144 -13.14 18.93 7.87
CA ASN A 144 -14.01 18.46 6.81
C ASN A 144 -13.49 18.95 5.45
N TYR A 145 -12.60 18.18 4.83
CA TYR A 145 -12.01 18.54 3.55
C TYR A 145 -11.77 17.32 2.66
N MET A 146 -11.68 17.60 1.37
CA MET A 146 -11.22 16.61 0.40
C MET A 146 -9.71 16.41 0.58
N MET A 147 -9.26 15.21 0.91
CA MET A 147 -7.85 14.93 1.16
C MET A 147 -7.08 14.65 -0.14
N PHE A 148 -7.73 13.96 -1.08
CA PHE A 148 -7.14 13.74 -2.41
C PHE A 148 -8.19 13.43 -3.47
N ALA A 149 -7.80 13.63 -4.74
CA ALA A 149 -8.43 13.08 -5.92
C ALA A 149 -7.40 12.29 -6.72
N ALA A 150 -7.77 11.09 -7.18
CA ALA A 150 -6.89 10.22 -7.95
C ALA A 150 -7.59 9.75 -9.22
N CYS A 151 -6.99 10.04 -10.37
CA CYS A 151 -7.41 9.53 -11.67
C CYS A 151 -6.59 8.29 -12.02
N VAL A 152 -7.25 7.18 -12.26
CA VAL A 152 -6.62 5.89 -12.62
C VAL A 152 -6.96 5.55 -14.06
N LYS A 153 -5.95 5.37 -14.89
CA LYS A 153 -6.08 4.94 -16.29
C LYS A 153 -4.97 3.94 -16.64
N GLY A 154 -5.36 2.69 -16.88
CA GLY A 154 -4.38 1.60 -17.06
C GLY A 154 -3.48 1.50 -15.84
N ASP A 155 -2.17 1.54 -16.07
CA ASP A 155 -1.15 1.45 -15.01
C ASP A 155 -0.74 2.82 -14.43
N THR A 156 -1.41 3.89 -14.85
CA THR A 156 -1.08 5.25 -14.41
C THR A 156 -2.08 5.73 -13.37
N VAL A 157 -1.54 6.25 -12.26
CA VAL A 157 -2.30 6.94 -11.21
C VAL A 157 -1.81 8.38 -11.13
N LEU A 158 -2.69 9.32 -11.44
CA LEU A 158 -2.45 10.74 -11.22
C LEU A 158 -3.20 11.17 -9.96
N MET A 159 -2.47 11.55 -8.93
CA MET A 159 -3.03 11.95 -7.64
C MET A 159 -2.76 13.41 -7.34
N ASN A 160 -3.82 14.13 -6.97
CA ASN A 160 -3.75 15.48 -6.42
C ASN A 160 -4.13 15.42 -4.94
N ARG A 161 -3.24 15.89 -4.07
CA ARG A 161 -3.49 16.02 -2.64
C ARG A 161 -3.97 17.43 -2.36
N PHE A 162 -4.96 17.55 -1.47
CA PHE A 162 -5.53 18.81 -1.02
C PHE A 162 -5.35 18.97 0.48
N TYR A 163 -5.43 20.20 0.91
CA TYR A 163 -5.36 20.62 2.31
C TYR A 163 -6.57 21.49 2.66
N PRO A 164 -6.90 21.65 3.93
CA PRO A 164 -7.94 22.57 4.35
C PRO A 164 -7.76 23.98 3.78
N GLN A 165 -8.86 24.64 3.47
CA GLN A 165 -8.91 26.02 2.93
C GLN A 165 -8.34 26.18 1.51
N GLN A 166 -8.01 25.08 0.83
CA GLN A 166 -7.67 25.13 -0.60
C GLN A 166 -8.93 25.14 -1.48
N ASP A 167 -8.81 25.75 -2.64
CA ASP A 167 -9.85 25.66 -3.66
C ASP A 167 -10.05 24.22 -4.11
N GLY A 168 -11.30 23.81 -4.28
CA GLY A 168 -11.68 22.49 -4.78
C GLY A 168 -11.45 22.35 -6.28
N ARG A 169 -10.19 22.48 -6.76
CA ARG A 169 -9.86 22.43 -8.18
C ARG A 169 -8.51 21.77 -8.46
N PHE A 170 -8.42 21.09 -9.61
CA PHE A 170 -7.19 20.47 -10.10
C PHE A 170 -7.30 20.23 -11.62
N SER A 171 -6.18 20.01 -12.28
CA SER A 171 -6.17 19.68 -13.72
C SER A 171 -5.81 18.22 -13.96
N ILE A 172 -6.39 17.66 -15.01
CA ILE A 172 -6.07 16.31 -15.49
C ILE A 172 -5.78 16.40 -16.99
N PRO A 173 -4.62 15.93 -17.47
CA PRO A 173 -4.35 15.81 -18.88
C PRO A 173 -5.41 15.01 -19.61
N ALA A 174 -5.89 15.48 -20.78
CA ALA A 174 -6.93 14.82 -21.55
C ALA A 174 -6.60 13.35 -21.87
N ARG A 175 -5.30 13.03 -22.04
CA ARG A 175 -4.82 11.67 -22.22
C ARG A 175 -5.03 10.77 -20.98
N MET A 176 -5.22 11.36 -19.80
CA MET A 176 -5.40 10.70 -18.50
C MET A 176 -6.86 10.56 -18.05
N MET A 177 -7.83 10.74 -18.97
CA MET A 177 -9.24 10.57 -18.66
C MET A 177 -9.57 9.12 -18.31
N GLY A 178 -9.45 8.79 -17.03
CA GLY A 178 -9.68 7.48 -16.45
C GLY A 178 -10.84 7.49 -15.46
N ARG A 179 -10.73 6.58 -14.49
CA ARG A 179 -11.68 6.49 -13.37
C ARG A 179 -11.24 7.42 -12.25
N LEU A 180 -12.15 8.24 -11.76
CA LEU A 180 -11.89 9.21 -10.70
C LEU A 180 -12.29 8.65 -9.34
N TYR A 181 -11.34 8.62 -8.43
CA TYR A 181 -11.53 8.34 -7.02
C TYR A 181 -11.24 9.59 -6.19
N MET A 182 -12.02 9.80 -5.16
CA MET A 182 -11.84 10.93 -4.24
C MET A 182 -11.96 10.45 -2.80
N TYR A 183 -11.27 11.10 -1.87
CA TYR A 183 -11.42 10.82 -0.45
C TYR A 183 -11.65 12.11 0.31
N SER A 184 -12.77 12.16 1.02
CA SER A 184 -13.11 13.20 1.97
C SER A 184 -13.04 12.68 3.40
N THR A 185 -12.59 13.52 4.34
CA THR A 185 -12.53 13.18 5.75
C THR A 185 -13.92 12.89 6.36
N SER A 186 -14.99 13.45 5.79
CA SER A 186 -16.37 13.25 6.24
C SER A 186 -17.16 12.25 5.42
N LEU A 187 -16.92 12.17 4.08
CA LEU A 187 -17.68 11.34 3.16
C LEU A 187 -17.01 9.99 2.87
N GLY A 188 -15.73 9.81 3.31
CA GLY A 188 -14.97 8.60 3.05
C GLY A 188 -14.43 8.51 1.62
N PHE A 189 -14.22 7.27 1.14
CA PHE A 189 -13.62 6.99 -0.16
C PHE A 189 -14.70 6.77 -1.21
N ILE A 190 -14.70 7.60 -2.24
CA ILE A 190 -15.75 7.73 -3.25
C ILE A 190 -15.22 7.32 -4.62
N ASP A 191 -15.96 6.50 -5.34
CA ASP A 191 -15.75 6.17 -6.73
C ASP A 191 -16.72 7.01 -7.59
N ARG A 192 -16.18 8.01 -8.29
CA ARG A 192 -16.94 8.93 -9.16
C ARG A 192 -17.15 8.40 -10.58
N GLY A 193 -16.68 7.20 -10.85
CA GLY A 193 -16.80 6.63 -12.20
C GLY A 193 -15.78 7.19 -13.20
N MET A 194 -16.10 7.07 -14.47
CA MET A 194 -15.25 7.54 -15.57
C MET A 194 -15.41 9.05 -15.76
N ILE A 195 -14.29 9.78 -15.83
CA ILE A 195 -14.30 11.24 -16.02
C ILE A 195 -15.06 11.65 -17.27
N LYS A 196 -14.98 10.88 -18.35
CA LYS A 196 -15.76 11.13 -19.60
C LYS A 196 -17.29 11.19 -19.42
N ASN A 197 -17.80 10.69 -18.30
CA ASN A 197 -19.23 10.74 -17.97
C ASN A 197 -19.59 11.96 -17.10
N ILE A 198 -18.58 12.72 -16.69
CA ILE A 198 -18.72 13.91 -15.83
C ILE A 198 -18.67 15.20 -16.69
N ILE A 199 -18.16 15.10 -17.92
CA ILE A 199 -17.99 16.18 -18.89
C ILE A 199 -19.28 16.47 -19.64
#